data_82342cfc9a9216016b582d61bf6cd0ff
#
_entry.id   82342cfc9a9216016b582d61bf6cd0ff
#
_cell.length_a   1.000
_cell.length_b   1.000
_cell.length_c   1.000
_cell.angle_alpha   90.00
_cell.angle_beta   90.00
_cell.angle_gamma   90.00
#
_symmetry.space_group_name_H-M   'P 1'
#
loop_
_entity.id
_entity.type
_entity.pdbx_description
1 polymer ?
#
loop_
_entity_poly.entity_id
_entity_poly.type
_entity_poly.pdbx_seq_one_letter_code
_entity_poly.pdbx_strand_id
1 'polypeptide(L)'
;LKRYCADFETTTDPNDCRVWLWCTINIDDLSERHYGTDIASFFAWLPTKGLTEIYFHNLKFDGQFLLWYLLHETDFAYDEKGGEHSFHTLIGDSGIFYMIEMVLAKKHKNVDKIKFLDSYKKLPFTVKKIAKDFGIEESKGEIDYTKKRPLGYEPDANEMEYVTNDVLIVCKALRQQFEQDLTKMTISSDGLNFAKGQIGKKRWQALFPGAGCIDR
;
A
#
# COMPACT_ATOMS: atom_id res chain seq x y z
N LEU A 1 2.02 -11.80 10.00
CA LEU A 1 1.65 -10.73 9.09
C LEU A 1 1.98 -9.40 9.76
N LYS A 2 2.74 -8.53 9.10
CA LYS A 2 2.91 -7.12 9.46
C LYS A 2 2.14 -6.26 8.46
N ARG A 3 1.55 -5.16 8.91
CA ARG A 3 0.78 -4.25 8.07
C ARG A 3 1.19 -2.81 8.30
N TYR A 4 1.50 -2.10 7.22
CA TYR A 4 1.86 -0.68 7.25
C TYR A 4 1.02 0.10 6.25
N CYS A 5 0.82 1.39 6.49
CA CYS A 5 0.51 2.36 5.46
C CYS A 5 1.78 3.11 5.10
N ALA A 6 1.86 3.57 3.86
CA ALA A 6 2.98 4.36 3.36
C ALA A 6 2.49 5.46 2.40
N ASP A 7 3.32 6.49 2.26
CA ASP A 7 3.16 7.54 1.27
C ASP A 7 4.52 8.10 0.85
N PHE A 8 4.64 8.51 -0.41
CA PHE A 8 5.81 9.14 -0.99
C PHE A 8 5.53 10.58 -1.38
N GLU A 9 6.37 11.47 -0.93
CA GLU A 9 6.43 12.83 -1.44
C GLU A 9 7.51 12.93 -2.51
N THR A 10 7.15 13.49 -3.66
CA THR A 10 8.01 13.50 -4.85
C THR A 10 8.24 14.91 -5.36
N THR A 11 9.37 15.12 -6.02
CA THR A 11 9.60 16.36 -6.76
C THR A 11 8.65 16.48 -7.94
N THR A 12 8.29 17.69 -8.31
CA THR A 12 7.38 17.99 -9.43
C THR A 12 8.12 18.45 -10.69
N ASP A 13 9.44 18.55 -10.63
CA ASP A 13 10.28 18.93 -11.79
C ASP A 13 10.36 17.73 -12.76
N PRO A 14 9.95 17.86 -14.03
CA PRO A 14 10.01 16.77 -15.01
C PRO A 14 11.43 16.27 -15.29
N ASN A 15 12.47 17.08 -14.98
CA ASN A 15 13.87 16.68 -15.12
C ASN A 15 14.49 16.10 -13.84
N ASP A 16 13.76 16.14 -12.73
CA ASP A 16 14.18 15.60 -11.43
C ASP A 16 12.98 14.96 -10.72
N CYS A 17 12.47 13.87 -11.28
CA CYS A 17 11.33 13.14 -10.74
C CYS A 17 11.82 12.05 -9.76
N ARG A 18 11.83 12.36 -8.47
CA ARG A 18 12.29 11.45 -7.41
C ARG A 18 11.51 11.58 -6.12
N VAL A 19 11.55 10.53 -5.31
CA VAL A 19 11.09 10.55 -3.92
C VAL A 19 12.08 11.38 -3.09
N TRP A 20 11.59 12.36 -2.33
CA TRP A 20 12.40 13.19 -1.43
C TRP A 20 11.99 13.06 0.04
N LEU A 21 10.83 12.43 0.30
CA LEU A 21 10.36 12.08 1.63
C LEU A 21 9.45 10.87 1.52
N TRP A 22 9.56 9.95 2.47
CA TRP A 22 8.59 8.88 2.66
C TRP A 22 8.28 8.68 4.14
N CYS A 23 7.07 8.23 4.40
CA CYS A 23 6.61 7.85 5.72
C CYS A 23 5.96 6.47 5.67
N THR A 24 6.22 5.66 6.71
CA THR A 24 5.46 4.43 6.96
C THR A 24 5.02 4.37 8.41
N ILE A 25 3.81 3.87 8.63
CA ILE A 25 3.22 3.70 9.97
C ILE A 25 2.63 2.30 10.07
N ASN A 26 2.95 1.58 11.13
CA ASN A 26 2.37 0.27 11.41
C ASN A 26 0.89 0.41 11.76
N ILE A 27 0.01 -0.33 11.06
CA ILE A 27 -1.45 -0.26 11.26
C ILE A 27 -1.85 -0.82 12.63
N ASP A 28 -1.13 -1.84 13.11
CA ASP A 28 -1.43 -2.50 14.38
C ASP A 28 -0.77 -1.78 15.58
N ASP A 29 0.29 -0.97 15.32
CA ASP A 29 0.97 -0.11 16.32
C ASP A 29 1.30 1.26 15.72
N LEU A 30 0.42 2.25 15.89
CA LEU A 30 0.57 3.60 15.34
C LEU A 30 1.77 4.39 15.89
N SER A 31 2.46 3.88 16.92
CA SER A 31 3.70 4.46 17.44
C SER A 31 4.94 4.02 16.65
N GLU A 32 4.87 2.89 15.97
CA GLU A 32 5.92 2.41 15.07
C GLU A 32 5.85 3.16 13.73
N ARG A 33 6.73 4.15 13.58
CA ARG A 33 6.79 5.04 12.41
C ARG A 33 8.21 5.08 11.88
N HIS A 34 8.36 5.10 10.56
CA HIS A 34 9.64 5.20 9.89
C HIS A 34 9.58 6.25 8.78
N TYR A 35 10.72 6.90 8.52
CA TYR A 35 10.86 7.99 7.56
C TYR A 35 12.20 7.88 6.83
N GLY A 36 12.26 8.46 5.66
CA GLY A 36 13.50 8.65 4.93
C GLY A 36 13.32 9.64 3.78
N THR A 37 14.42 10.01 3.14
CA THR A 37 14.50 11.12 2.18
C THR A 37 14.78 10.67 0.74
N ASP A 38 14.78 9.37 0.48
CA ASP A 38 14.94 8.80 -0.86
C ASP A 38 14.38 7.38 -0.94
N ILE A 39 14.17 6.89 -2.16
CA ILE A 39 13.60 5.57 -2.39
C ILE A 39 14.54 4.43 -1.99
N ALA A 40 15.86 4.63 -2.05
CA ALA A 40 16.84 3.61 -1.66
C ALA A 40 16.74 3.32 -0.15
N SER A 41 16.59 4.35 0.67
CA SER A 41 16.36 4.23 2.12
C SER A 41 15.02 3.55 2.43
N PHE A 42 13.98 3.74 1.61
CA PHE A 42 12.72 3.01 1.74
C PHE A 42 12.92 1.50 1.52
N PHE A 43 13.62 1.12 0.45
CA PHE A 43 13.90 -0.30 0.18
C PHE A 43 14.83 -0.91 1.23
N ALA A 44 15.81 -0.15 1.76
CA ALA A 44 16.67 -0.61 2.85
C ALA A 44 15.89 -0.83 4.17
N TRP A 45 14.82 -0.07 4.41
CA TRP A 45 13.95 -0.24 5.57
C TRP A 45 13.04 -1.48 5.45
N LEU A 46 12.70 -1.96 4.27
CA LEU A 46 11.69 -3.01 4.07
C LEU A 46 11.92 -4.23 4.98
N PRO A 47 10.88 -4.75 5.65
CA PRO A 47 10.98 -5.96 6.47
C PRO A 47 11.35 -7.19 5.62
N THR A 48 12.41 -7.90 5.97
CA THR A 48 12.96 -9.00 5.17
C THR A 48 12.46 -10.39 5.55
N LYS A 49 11.57 -10.50 6.54
CA LYS A 49 11.06 -11.79 7.03
C LYS A 49 9.55 -11.81 7.18
N GLY A 50 8.97 -12.93 6.78
CA GLY A 50 7.55 -13.18 6.86
C GLY A 50 6.74 -12.51 5.74
N LEU A 51 5.46 -12.36 5.98
CA LEU A 51 4.55 -11.62 5.10
C LEU A 51 4.35 -10.21 5.63
N THR A 52 4.65 -9.21 4.80
CA THR A 52 4.38 -7.81 5.06
C THR A 52 3.43 -7.25 3.99
N GLU A 53 2.43 -6.51 4.42
CA GLU A 53 1.52 -5.75 3.56
C GLU A 53 1.75 -4.26 3.80
N ILE A 54 1.99 -3.50 2.74
CA ILE A 54 2.21 -2.05 2.78
C ILE A 54 1.17 -1.39 1.88
N TYR A 55 0.30 -0.58 2.47
CA TYR A 55 -0.82 0.07 1.79
C TYR A 55 -0.44 1.49 1.40
N PHE A 56 -0.48 1.78 0.09
CA PHE A 56 -0.40 3.13 -0.46
C PHE A 56 -1.78 3.61 -0.86
N HIS A 57 -2.07 4.88 -0.69
CA HIS A 57 -3.37 5.44 -1.11
C HIS A 57 -3.28 5.99 -2.53
N ASN A 58 -3.82 5.25 -3.50
CA ASN A 58 -3.63 5.42 -4.94
C ASN A 58 -2.23 4.93 -5.40
N LEU A 59 -1.96 3.65 -5.17
CA LEU A 59 -0.70 2.97 -5.53
C LEU A 59 -0.23 3.22 -6.97
N LYS A 60 -1.14 3.60 -7.88
CA LYS A 60 -0.75 3.94 -9.27
C LYS A 60 0.30 5.03 -9.32
N PHE A 61 0.29 5.99 -8.39
CA PHE A 61 1.30 7.05 -8.31
C PHE A 61 2.61 6.52 -7.71
N ASP A 62 2.59 6.07 -6.48
CA ASP A 62 3.79 5.60 -5.75
C ASP A 62 4.38 4.34 -6.37
N GLY A 63 3.53 3.48 -6.90
CA GLY A 63 3.91 2.23 -7.54
C GLY A 63 4.81 2.40 -8.76
N GLN A 64 4.77 3.55 -9.44
CA GLN A 64 5.70 3.83 -10.54
C GLN A 64 7.14 3.98 -10.04
N PHE A 65 7.34 4.63 -8.89
CA PHE A 65 8.67 4.74 -8.27
C PHE A 65 9.15 3.40 -7.74
N LEU A 66 8.25 2.60 -7.14
CA LEU A 66 8.58 1.24 -6.71
C LEU A 66 9.00 0.36 -7.87
N LEU A 67 8.25 0.36 -8.98
CA LEU A 67 8.56 -0.43 -10.16
C LEU A 67 9.84 0.04 -10.83
N TRP A 68 10.02 1.36 -10.95
CA TRP A 68 11.27 1.90 -11.51
C TRP A 68 12.49 1.43 -10.72
N TYR A 69 12.43 1.52 -9.38
CA TYR A 69 13.53 1.08 -8.51
C TYR A 69 13.79 -0.41 -8.63
N LEU A 70 12.74 -1.24 -8.60
CA LEU A 70 12.85 -2.69 -8.77
C LEU A 70 13.49 -3.09 -10.11
N LEU A 71 13.14 -2.39 -11.18
CA LEU A 71 13.63 -2.70 -12.52
C LEU A 71 15.05 -2.21 -12.82
N HIS A 72 15.50 -1.13 -12.17
CA HIS A 72 16.74 -0.45 -12.52
C HIS A 72 17.82 -0.49 -11.45
N GLU A 73 17.42 -0.59 -10.17
CA GLU A 73 18.33 -0.44 -9.03
C GLU A 73 18.44 -1.71 -8.18
N THR A 74 17.74 -2.79 -8.57
CA THR A 74 17.80 -4.09 -7.88
C THR A 74 18.04 -5.22 -8.87
N ASP A 75 18.38 -6.40 -8.34
CA ASP A 75 18.51 -7.65 -9.08
C ASP A 75 17.26 -8.54 -9.03
N PHE A 76 16.13 -8.01 -8.56
CA PHE A 76 14.85 -8.72 -8.57
C PHE A 76 14.34 -8.93 -9.99
N ALA A 77 14.09 -10.18 -10.38
CA ALA A 77 13.52 -10.48 -11.67
C ALA A 77 11.99 -10.33 -11.69
N TYR A 78 11.43 -9.83 -12.80
CA TYR A 78 9.98 -9.92 -12.99
C TYR A 78 9.58 -11.37 -13.29
N ASP A 79 8.71 -11.95 -12.46
CA ASP A 79 8.23 -13.33 -12.62
C ASP A 79 6.77 -13.46 -12.14
N GLU A 80 5.85 -13.60 -13.10
CA GLU A 80 4.41 -13.77 -12.83
C GLU A 80 4.08 -15.01 -11.96
N LYS A 81 4.98 -16.01 -11.96
CA LYS A 81 4.83 -17.21 -11.13
C LYS A 81 5.29 -17.00 -9.69
N GLY A 82 5.85 -15.82 -9.38
CA GLY A 82 6.32 -15.46 -8.05
C GLY A 82 7.47 -16.34 -7.59
N GLY A 83 8.52 -16.51 -8.41
CA GLY A 83 9.77 -17.18 -8.03
C GLY A 83 10.44 -16.53 -6.84
N GLU A 84 11.45 -17.18 -6.25
CA GLU A 84 12.31 -16.57 -5.24
C GLU A 84 13.09 -15.42 -5.87
N HIS A 85 13.33 -14.37 -5.10
CA HIS A 85 14.07 -13.18 -5.52
C HIS A 85 13.45 -12.55 -6.78
N SER A 86 12.13 -12.40 -6.77
CA SER A 86 11.37 -11.87 -7.89
C SER A 86 10.29 -10.90 -7.45
N PHE A 87 9.71 -10.20 -8.41
CA PHE A 87 8.49 -9.43 -8.19
C PHE A 87 7.50 -9.65 -9.33
N HIS A 88 6.23 -9.43 -9.05
CA HIS A 88 5.17 -9.39 -10.05
C HIS A 88 4.12 -8.35 -9.68
N THR A 89 3.24 -8.05 -10.64
CA THR A 89 2.23 -7.03 -10.50
C THR A 89 0.85 -7.57 -10.78
N LEU A 90 -0.15 -7.03 -10.09
CA LEU A 90 -1.55 -7.15 -10.46
C LEU A 90 -2.04 -5.77 -10.90
N ILE A 91 -1.98 -5.55 -12.21
CA ILE A 91 -2.42 -4.31 -12.87
C ILE A 91 -3.51 -4.70 -13.87
N GLY A 92 -4.69 -4.09 -13.76
CA GLY A 92 -5.79 -4.33 -14.68
C GLY A 92 -5.57 -3.66 -16.04
N ASP A 93 -6.33 -4.09 -17.07
CA ASP A 93 -6.19 -3.66 -18.47
C ASP A 93 -6.28 -2.13 -18.68
N SER A 94 -6.97 -1.43 -17.80
CA SER A 94 -7.07 0.05 -17.83
C SER A 94 -5.97 0.75 -17.03
N GLY A 95 -4.88 0.05 -16.69
CA GLY A 95 -3.77 0.60 -15.89
C GLY A 95 -4.15 0.85 -14.43
N ILE A 96 -5.08 0.07 -13.91
CA ILE A 96 -5.52 0.12 -12.50
C ILE A 96 -4.57 -0.76 -11.69
N PHE A 97 -3.82 -0.15 -10.81
CA PHE A 97 -2.95 -0.86 -9.88
C PHE A 97 -3.77 -1.46 -8.73
N TYR A 98 -3.53 -2.72 -8.43
CA TYR A 98 -4.05 -3.43 -7.26
C TYR A 98 -2.93 -3.81 -6.30
N MET A 99 -1.82 -4.35 -6.84
CA MET A 99 -0.72 -4.91 -6.05
C MET A 99 0.59 -4.95 -6.84
N ILE A 100 1.69 -4.76 -6.12
CA ILE A 100 3.04 -5.19 -6.51
C ILE A 100 3.48 -6.16 -5.41
N GLU A 101 3.88 -7.39 -5.75
CA GLU A 101 4.37 -8.37 -4.76
C GLU A 101 5.85 -8.66 -5.03
N MET A 102 6.67 -8.56 -3.98
CA MET A 102 8.07 -8.99 -3.97
C MET A 102 8.18 -10.29 -3.19
N VAL A 103 8.82 -11.30 -3.77
CA VAL A 103 9.18 -12.57 -3.13
C VAL A 103 10.66 -12.55 -2.79
N LEU A 104 10.98 -12.41 -1.50
CA LEU A 104 12.35 -12.28 -1.02
C LEU A 104 13.03 -13.64 -0.90
N ALA A 105 12.36 -14.61 -0.29
CA ALA A 105 12.89 -15.96 -0.10
C ALA A 105 11.74 -16.99 0.01
N LYS A 106 12.03 -18.22 -0.43
CA LYS A 106 11.14 -19.37 -0.28
C LYS A 106 11.87 -20.47 0.50
N LYS A 107 11.37 -20.78 1.70
CA LYS A 107 11.89 -21.84 2.56
C LYS A 107 10.80 -22.85 2.87
N HIS A 108 10.72 -23.92 2.09
CA HIS A 108 9.71 -24.98 2.24
C HIS A 108 8.28 -24.39 2.15
N LYS A 109 7.56 -24.34 3.28
CA LYS A 109 6.19 -23.80 3.38
C LYS A 109 6.14 -22.31 3.72
N ASN A 110 7.28 -21.72 4.09
CA ASN A 110 7.36 -20.31 4.46
C ASN A 110 7.88 -19.50 3.28
N VAL A 111 7.20 -18.39 3.00
CA VAL A 111 7.58 -17.45 1.96
C VAL A 111 7.72 -16.07 2.61
N ASP A 112 8.93 -15.54 2.54
CA ASP A 112 9.20 -14.17 2.93
C ASP A 112 8.85 -13.26 1.76
N LYS A 113 7.85 -12.39 1.94
CA LYS A 113 7.35 -11.54 0.87
C LYS A 113 6.75 -10.23 1.34
N ILE A 114 6.77 -9.25 0.47
CA ILE A 114 6.16 -7.94 0.66
C ILE A 114 5.12 -7.72 -0.42
N LYS A 115 3.95 -7.23 -0.01
CA LYS A 115 2.89 -6.79 -0.91
C LYS A 115 2.68 -5.30 -0.74
N PHE A 116 2.86 -4.55 -1.80
CA PHE A 116 2.41 -3.17 -1.91
C PHE A 116 0.99 -3.18 -2.46
N LEU A 117 0.04 -2.64 -1.72
CA LEU A 117 -1.40 -2.75 -1.98
C LEU A 117 -2.02 -1.37 -2.14
N ASP A 118 -3.02 -1.25 -3.03
CA ASP A 118 -3.76 -0.02 -3.21
C ASP A 118 -4.91 0.10 -2.19
N SER A 119 -4.74 0.92 -1.17
CA SER A 119 -5.79 1.19 -0.19
C SER A 119 -7.00 1.91 -0.78
N TYR A 120 -6.86 2.59 -1.93
CA TYR A 120 -7.99 3.20 -2.64
C TYR A 120 -9.04 2.16 -3.09
N LYS A 121 -8.66 0.88 -3.24
CA LYS A 121 -9.58 -0.23 -3.53
C LYS A 121 -10.47 -0.61 -2.34
N LYS A 122 -10.08 -0.21 -1.13
CA LYS A 122 -10.85 -0.38 0.11
C LYS A 122 -11.50 0.91 0.57
N LEU A 123 -10.85 2.03 0.34
CA LEU A 123 -11.22 3.38 0.76
C LEU A 123 -11.27 4.30 -0.49
N PRO A 124 -12.30 4.20 -1.36
CA PRO A 124 -12.34 4.91 -2.64
C PRO A 124 -12.71 6.39 -2.47
N PHE A 125 -12.02 7.08 -1.59
CA PHE A 125 -12.25 8.48 -1.25
C PHE A 125 -10.91 9.22 -1.11
N THR A 126 -10.95 10.55 -1.17
CA THR A 126 -9.77 11.37 -0.85
C THR A 126 -9.42 11.24 0.64
N VAL A 127 -8.15 11.42 1.00
CA VAL A 127 -7.68 11.37 2.41
C VAL A 127 -8.49 12.30 3.30
N LYS A 128 -8.80 13.52 2.85
CA LYS A 128 -9.66 14.48 3.57
C LYS A 128 -11.05 13.92 3.84
N LYS A 129 -11.65 13.22 2.87
CA LYS A 129 -12.97 12.61 3.05
C LYS A 129 -12.91 11.41 3.99
N ILE A 130 -11.85 10.61 3.91
CA ILE A 130 -11.61 9.50 4.83
C ILE A 130 -11.55 10.01 6.26
N ALA A 131 -10.76 11.05 6.55
CA ALA A 131 -10.68 11.64 7.89
C ALA A 131 -12.08 12.01 8.43
N LYS A 132 -12.87 12.70 7.62
CA LYS A 132 -14.24 13.09 7.99
C LYS A 132 -15.16 11.89 8.23
N ASP A 133 -15.21 10.95 7.29
CA ASP A 133 -16.20 9.85 7.31
C ASP A 133 -15.89 8.81 8.39
N PHE A 134 -14.62 8.64 8.75
CA PHE A 134 -14.15 7.73 9.80
C PHE A 134 -14.01 8.40 11.18
N GLY A 135 -14.34 9.69 11.32
CA GLY A 135 -14.23 10.43 12.58
C GLY A 135 -12.80 10.53 13.10
N ILE A 136 -11.84 10.72 12.20
CA ILE A 136 -10.41 10.82 12.51
C ILE A 136 -10.09 12.28 12.79
N GLU A 137 -9.42 12.56 13.93
CA GLU A 137 -9.12 13.93 14.38
C GLU A 137 -8.06 14.62 13.53
N GLU A 138 -7.10 13.84 12.98
CA GLU A 138 -6.06 14.37 12.09
C GLU A 138 -6.71 14.94 10.82
N SER A 139 -6.20 16.08 10.39
CA SER A 139 -6.62 16.71 9.14
C SER A 139 -5.50 16.66 8.13
N LYS A 140 -5.87 16.49 6.84
CA LYS A 140 -4.93 16.66 5.76
C LYS A 140 -4.44 18.11 5.76
N GLY A 141 -3.12 18.28 5.89
CA GLY A 141 -2.44 19.57 5.78
C GLY A 141 -2.30 20.06 4.33
N GLU A 142 -1.53 21.10 4.16
CA GLU A 142 -1.12 21.62 2.87
C GLU A 142 0.41 21.64 2.78
N ILE A 143 0.94 21.31 1.61
CA ILE A 143 2.37 21.35 1.32
C ILE A 143 2.62 22.23 0.09
N ASP A 144 3.70 23.00 0.11
CA ASP A 144 4.11 23.79 -1.05
C ASP A 144 4.86 22.90 -2.06
N TYR A 145 4.17 22.46 -3.09
CA TYR A 145 4.75 21.66 -4.18
C TYR A 145 5.70 22.47 -5.09
N THR A 146 5.71 23.80 -4.99
CA THR A 146 6.60 24.67 -5.80
C THR A 146 7.98 24.83 -5.15
N LYS A 147 8.10 24.51 -3.88
CA LYS A 147 9.35 24.57 -3.12
C LYS A 147 10.39 23.63 -3.73
N LYS A 148 11.57 24.18 -4.05
CA LYS A 148 12.69 23.39 -4.56
C LYS A 148 13.25 22.49 -3.46
N ARG A 149 13.41 21.20 -3.78
CA ARG A 149 13.97 20.18 -2.89
C ARG A 149 15.17 19.53 -3.58
N PRO A 150 16.38 20.13 -3.47
CA PRO A 150 17.59 19.58 -4.10
C PRO A 150 17.95 18.21 -3.50
N LEU A 151 18.89 17.49 -4.12
CA LEU A 151 19.47 16.29 -3.53
C LEU A 151 20.04 16.57 -2.13
N GLY A 152 19.73 15.70 -1.16
CA GLY A 152 20.12 15.92 0.25
C GLY A 152 19.24 16.93 0.98
N TYR A 153 18.08 17.30 0.43
CA TYR A 153 17.12 18.15 1.12
C TYR A 153 16.63 17.48 2.42
N GLU A 154 16.67 18.24 3.50
CA GLU A 154 16.14 17.83 4.81
C GLU A 154 14.72 18.38 4.98
N PRO A 155 13.68 17.53 5.14
CA PRO A 155 12.32 17.96 5.35
C PRO A 155 12.17 18.79 6.62
N ASP A 156 11.38 19.86 6.55
CA ASP A 156 11.04 20.65 7.73
C ASP A 156 9.92 20.01 8.56
N ALA A 157 9.65 20.57 9.75
CA ALA A 157 8.66 20.03 10.67
C ALA A 157 7.24 19.99 10.08
N ASN A 158 6.87 20.98 9.24
CA ASN A 158 5.55 21.03 8.61
C ASN A 158 5.42 19.94 7.54
N GLU A 159 6.49 19.71 6.76
CA GLU A 159 6.52 18.64 5.74
C GLU A 159 6.45 17.24 6.38
N MET A 160 7.15 17.06 7.50
CA MET A 160 7.08 15.83 8.29
C MET A 160 5.69 15.60 8.90
N GLU A 161 5.07 16.64 9.42
CA GLU A 161 3.71 16.57 9.95
C GLU A 161 2.70 16.26 8.83
N TYR A 162 2.85 16.91 7.67
CA TYR A 162 1.99 16.70 6.51
C TYR A 162 1.96 15.23 6.08
N VAL A 163 3.12 14.64 5.76
CA VAL A 163 3.18 13.24 5.30
C VAL A 163 2.72 12.28 6.39
N THR A 164 3.05 12.58 7.65
CA THR A 164 2.64 11.75 8.80
C THR A 164 1.12 11.73 8.93
N ASN A 165 0.45 12.88 8.83
CA ASN A 165 -1.00 12.97 8.95
C ASN A 165 -1.71 12.25 7.80
N ASP A 166 -1.24 12.38 6.56
CA ASP A 166 -1.81 11.69 5.41
C ASP A 166 -1.75 10.16 5.59
N VAL A 167 -0.60 9.61 5.99
CA VAL A 167 -0.43 8.19 6.27
C VAL A 167 -1.26 7.75 7.47
N LEU A 168 -1.29 8.53 8.57
CA LEU A 168 -1.99 8.20 9.80
C LEU A 168 -3.51 8.13 9.61
N ILE A 169 -4.08 9.02 8.79
CA ILE A 169 -5.50 8.99 8.43
C ILE A 169 -5.85 7.66 7.75
N VAL A 170 -5.08 7.24 6.75
CA VAL A 170 -5.30 5.98 6.03
C VAL A 170 -5.10 4.78 6.97
N CYS A 171 -4.06 4.81 7.82
CA CYS A 171 -3.81 3.78 8.84
C CYS A 171 -5.00 3.58 9.78
N LYS A 172 -5.51 4.65 10.37
CA LYS A 172 -6.65 4.60 11.30
C LYS A 172 -7.91 4.07 10.63
N ALA A 173 -8.18 4.48 9.39
CA ALA A 173 -9.33 3.99 8.63
C ALA A 173 -9.21 2.50 8.29
N LEU A 174 -8.04 2.04 7.81
CA LEU A 174 -7.82 0.62 7.54
C LEU A 174 -7.87 -0.22 8.81
N ARG A 175 -7.32 0.27 9.93
CA ARG A 175 -7.40 -0.39 11.22
C ARG A 175 -8.85 -0.64 11.63
N GLN A 176 -9.74 0.37 11.54
CA GLN A 176 -11.16 0.21 11.81
C GLN A 176 -11.83 -0.85 10.91
N GLN A 177 -11.44 -0.93 9.61
CA GLN A 177 -11.93 -1.97 8.72
C GLN A 177 -11.44 -3.37 9.13
N PHE A 178 -10.15 -3.51 9.48
CA PHE A 178 -9.57 -4.79 9.90
C PHE A 178 -10.14 -5.28 11.23
N GLU A 179 -10.45 -4.40 12.16
CA GLU A 179 -11.16 -4.72 13.40
C GLU A 179 -12.58 -5.25 13.16
N GLN A 180 -13.17 -4.96 12.00
CA GLN A 180 -14.46 -5.49 11.53
C GLN A 180 -14.30 -6.72 10.61
N ASP A 181 -13.13 -7.34 10.56
CA ASP A 181 -12.80 -8.49 9.69
C ASP A 181 -12.90 -8.19 8.18
N LEU A 182 -12.86 -6.91 7.79
CA LEU A 182 -12.83 -6.48 6.39
C LEU A 182 -11.38 -6.52 5.87
N THR A 183 -10.83 -7.71 5.64
CA THR A 183 -9.41 -7.95 5.38
C THR A 183 -9.07 -8.26 3.92
N LYS A 184 -10.04 -8.22 3.00
CA LYS A 184 -9.81 -8.51 1.57
C LYS A 184 -9.18 -7.30 0.88
N MET A 185 -8.58 -7.55 -0.28
CA MET A 185 -7.88 -6.52 -1.07
C MET A 185 -8.80 -5.38 -1.52
N THR A 186 -10.07 -5.66 -1.79
CA THR A 186 -11.03 -4.67 -2.29
C THR A 186 -12.31 -4.65 -1.45
N ILE A 187 -12.99 -3.51 -1.43
CA ILE A 187 -14.30 -3.38 -0.77
C ILE A 187 -15.35 -4.36 -1.34
N SER A 188 -15.31 -4.62 -2.65
CA SER A 188 -16.21 -5.58 -3.29
C SER A 188 -15.94 -7.02 -2.80
N SER A 189 -14.67 -7.38 -2.64
CA SER A 189 -14.28 -8.70 -2.09
C SER A 189 -14.67 -8.85 -0.62
N ASP A 190 -14.57 -7.78 0.17
CA ASP A 190 -15.07 -7.77 1.57
C ASP A 190 -16.59 -7.98 1.60
N GLY A 191 -17.34 -7.24 0.78
CA GLY A 191 -18.80 -7.40 0.68
C GLY A 191 -19.21 -8.81 0.24
N LEU A 192 -18.52 -9.38 -0.75
CA LEU A 192 -18.75 -10.75 -1.20
C LEU A 192 -18.45 -11.77 -0.10
N ASN A 193 -17.33 -11.61 0.62
CA ASN A 193 -16.96 -12.48 1.73
C ASN A 193 -18.00 -12.43 2.86
N PHE A 194 -18.45 -11.23 3.22
CA PHE A 194 -19.52 -11.01 4.20
C PHE A 194 -20.83 -11.71 3.77
N ALA A 195 -21.30 -11.49 2.53
CA ALA A 195 -22.51 -12.12 2.01
C ALA A 195 -22.42 -13.65 1.98
N LYS A 196 -21.27 -14.23 1.56
CA LYS A 196 -21.01 -15.67 1.62
C LYS A 196 -21.09 -16.20 3.06
N GLY A 197 -20.54 -15.47 4.02
CA GLY A 197 -20.61 -15.82 5.44
C GLY A 197 -22.04 -15.86 5.98
N GLN A 198 -22.86 -14.86 5.67
CA GLN A 198 -24.26 -14.79 6.09
C GLN A 198 -25.15 -15.89 5.49
N ILE A 199 -24.97 -16.18 4.20
CA ILE A 199 -25.76 -17.19 3.48
C ILE A 199 -25.31 -18.62 3.79
N GLY A 200 -24.02 -18.80 4.08
CA GLY A 200 -23.35 -20.08 4.25
C GLY A 200 -22.92 -20.71 2.92
N LYS A 201 -21.74 -21.36 2.92
CA LYS A 201 -21.07 -21.86 1.71
C LYS A 201 -21.93 -22.76 0.82
N LYS A 202 -22.63 -23.73 1.40
CA LYS A 202 -23.48 -24.68 0.63
C LYS A 202 -24.64 -23.95 -0.08
N ARG A 203 -25.33 -23.05 0.63
CA ARG A 203 -26.46 -22.31 0.07
C ARG A 203 -25.98 -21.28 -0.96
N TRP A 204 -24.84 -20.65 -0.72
CA TRP A 204 -24.20 -19.76 -1.70
C TRP A 204 -23.91 -20.49 -3.01
N GLN A 205 -23.28 -21.67 -2.98
CA GLN A 205 -22.98 -22.46 -4.17
C GLN A 205 -24.23 -22.91 -4.93
N ALA A 206 -25.31 -23.19 -4.22
CA ALA A 206 -26.59 -23.54 -4.84
C ALA A 206 -27.25 -22.34 -5.54
N LEU A 207 -27.18 -21.15 -4.95
CA LEU A 207 -27.75 -19.92 -5.51
C LEU A 207 -26.89 -19.34 -6.64
N PHE A 208 -25.58 -19.51 -6.58
CA PHE A 208 -24.61 -18.93 -7.51
C PHE A 208 -23.62 -19.99 -7.98
N PRO A 209 -24.05 -20.97 -8.80
CA PRO A 209 -23.20 -22.11 -9.20
C PRO A 209 -21.98 -21.70 -10.05
N GLY A 210 -22.02 -20.52 -10.70
CA GLY A 210 -20.89 -19.97 -11.48
C GLY A 210 -19.96 -19.04 -10.69
N ALA A 211 -20.27 -18.72 -9.43
CA ALA A 211 -19.50 -17.74 -8.65
C ALA A 211 -18.08 -18.19 -8.26
N GLY A 212 -17.74 -19.48 -8.43
CA GLY A 212 -16.36 -19.97 -8.25
C GLY A 212 -15.36 -19.43 -9.31
N CYS A 213 -15.85 -18.79 -10.38
CA CYS A 213 -14.99 -18.14 -11.38
C CYS A 213 -14.57 -16.71 -10.97
N ILE A 214 -15.18 -16.15 -9.92
CA ILE A 214 -14.93 -14.78 -9.46
C ILE A 214 -13.79 -14.72 -8.42
N ASP A 215 -13.39 -15.88 -7.90
CA ASP A 215 -12.34 -16.00 -6.86
C ASP A 215 -10.92 -16.23 -7.46
N ARG A 216 -10.71 -15.97 -8.77
CA ARG A 216 -9.41 -16.08 -9.45
C ARG A 216 -8.86 -14.72 -9.77
#